data_ae8c7e7a7c2e340355609bccd8114916
#
_entry.id   ae8c7e7a7c2e340355609bccd8114916
#
_cell.length_a   1.000
_cell.length_b   1.000
_cell.length_c   1.000
_cell.angle_alpha   90.00
_cell.angle_beta   90.00
_cell.angle_gamma   90.00
#
_symmetry.space_group_name_H-M   'P 1'
#
loop_
_entity.id
_entity.type
_entity.pdbx_description
1 polymer ?
#
loop_
_entity_poly.entity_id
_entity_poly.type
_entity_poly.pdbx_seq_one_letter_code
_entity_poly.pdbx_strand_id
1 'polypeptide(L)'
;MEELAVFGGKPVREKPIFYGRQYIDQEDVEAVTKVLTADVITSGPQVSDLEKHLCEITHAKYAVAVCNGTAALHLAALAAGFGEGDEVIVSSITFAASSNCVLYAGAKPVFADINPETYNIDPASIRKLITPRTKAVVA
;
A
#
# COMPACT_ATOMS: atom_id res chain seq x y z
N MET A 1 13.95 -15.14 -37.16
CA MET A 1 13.44 -14.48 -35.92
C MET A 1 14.29 -13.24 -35.73
N GLU A 2 13.66 -12.07 -35.53
CA GLU A 2 14.42 -10.86 -35.22
C GLU A 2 15.04 -11.04 -33.82
N GLU A 3 16.28 -10.56 -33.68
CA GLU A 3 17.02 -10.60 -32.43
C GLU A 3 16.37 -9.67 -31.39
N LEU A 4 16.21 -10.14 -30.16
CA LEU A 4 15.63 -9.33 -29.08
C LEU A 4 16.55 -8.15 -28.74
N ALA A 5 15.98 -7.01 -28.41
CA ALA A 5 16.74 -5.79 -28.08
C ALA A 5 17.77 -6.02 -26.95
N VAL A 6 17.47 -6.88 -25.98
CA VAL A 6 18.38 -7.24 -24.87
C VAL A 6 19.65 -7.96 -25.36
N PHE A 7 19.62 -8.56 -26.54
CA PHE A 7 20.76 -9.22 -27.19
C PHE A 7 21.36 -8.44 -28.35
N GLY A 8 21.00 -7.15 -28.51
CA GLY A 8 21.54 -6.27 -29.54
C GLY A 8 20.58 -5.97 -30.70
N GLY A 9 19.39 -6.56 -30.71
CA GLY A 9 18.36 -6.25 -31.70
C GLY A 9 17.75 -4.86 -31.53
N LYS A 10 16.96 -4.42 -32.50
CA LYS A 10 16.30 -3.11 -32.46
C LYS A 10 15.19 -3.10 -31.41
N PRO A 11 15.20 -2.15 -30.46
CA PRO A 11 14.13 -2.02 -29.48
C PRO A 11 12.81 -1.59 -30.14
N VAL A 12 11.70 -2.10 -29.64
CA VAL A 12 10.35 -1.73 -30.08
C VAL A 12 10.09 -0.23 -29.86
N ARG A 13 10.77 0.38 -28.87
CA ARG A 13 10.66 1.78 -28.50
C ARG A 13 12.01 2.35 -28.09
N GLU A 14 12.26 3.59 -28.46
CA GLU A 14 13.46 4.32 -28.05
C GLU A 14 13.35 4.89 -26.64
N LYS A 15 12.11 5.21 -26.22
CA LYS A 15 11.84 5.75 -24.89
C LYS A 15 11.08 4.72 -24.04
N PRO A 16 11.50 4.45 -22.79
CA PRO A 16 10.80 3.55 -21.92
C PRO A 16 9.40 4.07 -21.58
N ILE A 17 8.46 3.15 -21.37
CA ILE A 17 7.18 3.45 -20.74
C ILE A 17 7.35 3.17 -19.26
N PHE A 18 7.19 4.18 -18.44
CA PHE A 18 7.19 4.01 -16.98
C PHE A 18 5.86 3.40 -16.53
N TYR A 19 5.93 2.58 -15.49
CA TYR A 19 4.77 1.94 -14.85
C TYR A 19 3.73 2.96 -14.37
N GLY A 20 4.18 4.06 -13.80
CA GLY A 20 3.33 5.15 -13.37
C GLY A 20 4.12 6.44 -13.26
N ARG A 21 3.38 7.55 -13.29
CA ARG A 21 3.93 8.88 -13.08
C ARG A 21 2.91 9.69 -12.27
N GLN A 22 3.39 10.44 -11.29
CA GLN A 22 2.59 11.40 -10.56
C GLN A 22 2.08 12.50 -11.50
N TYR A 23 0.89 12.96 -11.25
CA TYR A 23 0.35 14.20 -11.81
C TYR A 23 0.60 15.32 -10.77
N ILE A 24 1.21 16.39 -11.20
CA ILE A 24 1.47 17.58 -10.38
C ILE A 24 0.97 18.77 -11.19
N ASP A 25 0.13 19.58 -10.61
CA ASP A 25 -0.38 20.81 -11.21
C ASP A 25 0.06 22.05 -10.41
N GLN A 26 -0.46 23.21 -10.81
CA GLN A 26 -0.09 24.48 -10.21
C GLN A 26 -0.59 24.60 -8.77
N GLU A 27 -1.73 24.01 -8.44
CA GLU A 27 -2.29 24.04 -7.09
C GLU A 27 -1.40 23.27 -6.10
N ASP A 28 -0.85 22.12 -6.55
CA ASP A 28 0.13 21.35 -5.76
C ASP A 28 1.38 22.16 -5.45
N VAL A 29 1.92 22.87 -6.47
CA VAL A 29 3.12 23.71 -6.32
C VAL A 29 2.85 24.86 -5.34
N GLU A 30 1.71 25.51 -5.43
CA GLU A 30 1.33 26.61 -4.54
C GLU A 30 1.12 26.12 -3.10
N ALA A 31 0.46 24.96 -2.92
CA ALA A 31 0.27 24.36 -1.60
C ALA A 31 1.60 24.04 -0.92
N VAL A 32 2.53 23.40 -1.64
CA VAL A 32 3.87 23.09 -1.10
C VAL A 32 4.66 24.35 -0.79
N THR A 33 4.62 25.35 -1.67
CA THR A 33 5.33 26.62 -1.47
C THR A 33 4.81 27.34 -0.22
N LYS A 34 3.51 27.35 -0.01
CA LYS A 34 2.88 27.92 1.18
C LYS A 34 3.37 27.24 2.47
N VAL A 35 3.51 25.92 2.46
CA VAL A 35 4.02 25.17 3.62
C VAL A 35 5.49 25.49 3.88
N LEU A 36 6.31 25.53 2.84
CA LEU A 36 7.75 25.81 2.96
C LEU A 36 8.05 27.21 3.50
N THR A 37 7.14 28.16 3.32
CA THR A 37 7.26 29.54 3.81
C THR A 37 6.51 29.79 5.14
N ALA A 38 5.90 28.75 5.71
CA ALA A 38 5.19 28.84 6.99
C ALA A 38 6.15 28.72 8.19
N ASP A 39 5.71 29.21 9.35
CA ASP A 39 6.49 29.16 10.59
C ASP A 39 6.78 27.73 11.07
N VAL A 40 5.93 26.77 10.73
CA VAL A 40 6.03 25.36 11.16
C VAL A 40 5.90 24.44 9.95
N ILE A 41 7.00 23.75 9.62
CA ILE A 41 7.06 22.77 8.53
C ILE A 41 6.78 21.35 9.06
N THR A 42 7.38 20.99 10.19
CA THR A 42 7.26 19.66 10.79
C THR A 42 6.01 19.60 11.67
N SER A 43 5.15 18.60 11.42
CA SER A 43 3.89 18.41 12.16
C SER A 43 3.00 19.67 12.16
N GLY A 44 3.03 20.42 11.05
CA GLY A 44 2.23 21.64 10.87
C GLY A 44 0.73 21.37 10.72
N PRO A 45 -0.08 22.43 10.58
CA PRO A 45 -1.55 22.33 10.50
C PRO A 45 -2.04 21.47 9.32
N GLN A 46 -1.25 21.32 8.25
CA GLN A 46 -1.59 20.50 7.08
C GLN A 46 -1.78 19.02 7.41
N VAL A 47 -1.09 18.49 8.43
CA VAL A 47 -1.28 17.11 8.89
C VAL A 47 -2.68 16.95 9.47
N SER A 48 -3.09 17.83 10.38
CA SER A 48 -4.42 17.80 10.96
C SER A 48 -5.54 18.07 9.94
N ASP A 49 -5.27 18.91 8.94
CA ASP A 49 -6.23 19.18 7.87
C ASP A 49 -6.40 17.96 6.97
N LEU A 50 -5.32 17.25 6.63
CA LEU A 50 -5.40 15.98 5.91
C LEU A 50 -6.21 14.93 6.69
N GLU A 51 -5.94 14.78 7.99
CA GLU A 51 -6.67 13.83 8.84
C GLU A 51 -8.17 14.15 8.91
N LYS A 52 -8.55 15.42 9.03
CA LYS A 52 -9.96 15.85 8.98
C LYS A 52 -10.61 15.53 7.63
N HIS A 53 -9.94 15.88 6.52
CA HIS A 53 -10.45 15.59 5.19
C HIS A 53 -10.65 14.09 4.95
N LEU A 54 -9.71 13.26 5.41
CA LEU A 54 -9.86 11.82 5.34
C LEU A 54 -11.07 11.33 6.14
N CYS A 55 -11.29 11.87 7.35
CA CYS A 55 -12.49 11.55 8.13
C CYS A 55 -13.78 11.95 7.41
N GLU A 56 -13.81 13.12 6.77
CA GLU A 56 -14.98 13.59 6.01
C GLU A 56 -15.31 12.70 4.81
N ILE A 57 -14.29 12.34 4.01
CA ILE A 57 -14.46 11.53 2.79
C ILE A 57 -14.82 10.08 3.13
N THR A 58 -14.18 9.51 4.13
CA THR A 58 -14.34 8.09 4.49
C THR A 58 -15.45 7.84 5.51
N HIS A 59 -15.98 8.90 6.13
CA HIS A 59 -16.89 8.85 7.27
C HIS A 59 -16.29 8.13 8.49
N ALA A 60 -14.97 8.00 8.55
CA ALA A 60 -14.25 7.46 9.69
C ALA A 60 -14.27 8.47 10.85
N LYS A 61 -14.33 7.97 12.07
CA LYS A 61 -14.30 8.83 13.27
C LYS A 61 -12.93 9.47 13.49
N TYR A 62 -11.87 8.77 13.09
CA TYR A 62 -10.49 9.20 13.24
C TYR A 62 -9.67 8.82 12.02
N ALA A 63 -8.66 9.62 11.73
CA ALA A 63 -7.62 9.33 10.75
C ALA A 63 -6.26 9.69 11.36
N VAL A 64 -5.22 9.00 10.94
CA VAL A 64 -3.84 9.24 11.38
C VAL A 64 -2.95 9.30 10.15
N ALA A 65 -2.33 10.44 9.92
CA ALA A 65 -1.37 10.61 8.85
C ALA A 65 -0.01 10.04 9.24
N VAL A 66 0.61 9.32 8.33
CA VAL A 66 1.93 8.69 8.50
C VAL A 66 2.82 8.97 7.29
N CYS A 67 4.12 8.72 7.42
CA CYS A 67 5.11 9.08 6.41
C CYS A 67 4.97 8.34 5.06
N ASN A 68 4.32 7.19 5.02
CA ASN A 68 4.07 6.40 3.80
C ASN A 68 3.06 5.27 4.06
N GLY A 69 2.59 4.62 2.98
CA GLY A 69 1.63 3.52 3.05
C GLY A 69 2.17 2.27 3.79
N THR A 70 3.46 1.99 3.73
CA THR A 70 4.08 0.88 4.48
C THR A 70 3.94 1.09 5.99
N ALA A 71 4.17 2.32 6.47
CA ALA A 71 3.96 2.67 7.86
C ALA A 71 2.48 2.59 8.26
N ALA A 72 1.56 2.98 7.37
CA ALA A 72 0.13 2.85 7.60
C ALA A 72 -0.29 1.39 7.78
N LEU A 73 0.16 0.50 6.90
CA LEU A 73 -0.09 -0.94 7.02
C LEU A 73 0.49 -1.54 8.30
N HIS A 74 1.71 -1.16 8.67
CA HIS A 74 2.32 -1.62 9.91
C HIS A 74 1.54 -1.17 11.15
N LEU A 75 1.15 0.10 11.22
CA LEU A 75 0.32 0.61 12.32
C LEU A 75 -1.05 -0.05 12.37
N ALA A 76 -1.68 -0.29 11.21
CA ALA A 76 -2.95 -1.02 11.14
C ALA A 76 -2.81 -2.46 11.68
N ALA A 77 -1.72 -3.15 11.33
CA ALA A 77 -1.44 -4.50 11.83
C ALA A 77 -1.27 -4.52 13.36
N LEU A 78 -0.52 -3.56 13.91
CA LEU A 78 -0.35 -3.41 15.35
C LEU A 78 -1.67 -3.06 16.06
N ALA A 79 -2.46 -2.15 15.49
CA ALA A 79 -3.77 -1.75 16.02
C ALA A 79 -4.79 -2.89 16.00
N ALA A 80 -4.71 -3.77 14.97
CA ALA A 80 -5.50 -4.99 14.89
C ALA A 80 -5.03 -6.10 15.86
N GLY A 81 -3.92 -5.88 16.56
CA GLY A 81 -3.37 -6.80 17.55
C GLY A 81 -2.77 -8.06 16.93
N PHE A 82 -2.14 -7.94 15.76
CA PHE A 82 -1.36 -9.05 15.20
C PHE A 82 -0.15 -9.35 16.08
N GLY A 83 0.19 -10.62 16.23
CA GLY A 83 1.30 -11.04 17.09
C GLY A 83 1.72 -12.48 16.88
N GLU A 84 2.61 -12.94 17.74
CA GLU A 84 3.15 -14.30 17.71
C GLU A 84 2.02 -15.34 17.83
N GLY A 85 2.03 -16.35 16.97
CA GLY A 85 1.02 -17.38 16.88
C GLY A 85 -0.15 -17.07 15.95
N ASP A 86 -0.35 -15.80 15.58
CA ASP A 86 -1.39 -15.41 14.63
C ASP A 86 -0.97 -15.70 13.17
N GLU A 87 -1.95 -16.07 12.35
CA GLU A 87 -1.84 -16.20 10.91
C GLU A 87 -2.68 -15.11 10.23
N VAL A 88 -2.10 -14.41 9.25
CA VAL A 88 -2.81 -13.40 8.47
C VAL A 88 -2.75 -13.77 6.99
N ILE A 89 -3.91 -13.91 6.37
CA ILE A 89 -4.00 -14.27 4.95
C ILE A 89 -3.75 -13.02 4.11
N VAL A 90 -2.87 -13.14 3.11
CA VAL A 90 -2.44 -12.04 2.23
C VAL A 90 -2.52 -12.51 0.79
N SER A 91 -2.87 -11.63 -0.15
CA SER A 91 -2.83 -11.94 -1.57
C SER A 91 -1.41 -12.30 -2.03
N SER A 92 -1.27 -13.33 -2.89
CA SER A 92 0.02 -13.71 -3.49
C SER A 92 0.54 -12.67 -4.51
N ILE A 93 -0.35 -11.90 -5.14
CA ILE A 93 -0.01 -10.76 -6.00
C ILE A 93 -0.39 -9.48 -5.26
N THR A 94 0.61 -8.83 -4.69
CA THR A 94 0.47 -7.58 -3.95
C THR A 94 1.82 -6.91 -3.77
N PHE A 95 1.81 -5.66 -3.32
CA PHE A 95 3.04 -4.99 -2.90
C PHE A 95 3.60 -5.64 -1.61
N ALA A 96 4.91 -5.81 -1.52
CA ALA A 96 5.56 -6.52 -0.41
C ALA A 96 5.18 -6.00 0.99
N ALA A 97 4.82 -4.73 1.13
CA ALA A 97 4.39 -4.16 2.40
C ALA A 97 3.14 -4.83 2.98
N SER A 98 2.27 -5.41 2.14
CA SER A 98 1.07 -6.12 2.58
C SER A 98 1.40 -7.38 3.39
N SER A 99 2.48 -8.09 3.06
CA SER A 99 2.96 -9.23 3.84
C SER A 99 3.96 -8.82 4.93
N ASN A 100 4.76 -7.80 4.66
CA ASN A 100 5.77 -7.33 5.61
C ASN A 100 5.15 -6.72 6.87
N CYS A 101 4.00 -6.03 6.76
CA CYS A 101 3.31 -5.49 7.93
C CYS A 101 2.91 -6.59 8.93
N VAL A 102 2.58 -7.79 8.43
CA VAL A 102 2.29 -8.97 9.26
C VAL A 102 3.54 -9.44 10.00
N LEU A 103 4.68 -9.53 9.27
CA LEU A 103 5.97 -9.92 9.84
C LEU A 103 6.46 -8.91 10.88
N TYR A 104 6.32 -7.61 10.61
CA TYR A 104 6.71 -6.53 11.53
C TYR A 104 5.93 -6.58 12.85
N ALA A 105 4.68 -7.03 12.79
CA ALA A 105 3.85 -7.24 13.97
C ALA A 105 4.11 -8.58 14.69
N GLY A 106 5.03 -9.42 14.20
CA GLY A 106 5.38 -10.71 14.78
C GLY A 106 4.44 -11.86 14.41
N ALA A 107 3.49 -11.66 13.48
CA ALA A 107 2.59 -12.68 12.99
C ALA A 107 3.13 -13.36 11.71
N LYS A 108 2.48 -14.45 11.29
CA LYS A 108 2.85 -15.24 10.12
C LYS A 108 1.94 -14.92 8.93
N PRO A 109 2.47 -14.41 7.79
CA PRO A 109 1.70 -14.26 6.56
C PRO A 109 1.44 -15.65 5.93
N VAL A 110 0.21 -15.84 5.44
CA VAL A 110 -0.24 -17.02 4.70
C VAL A 110 -0.78 -16.54 3.36
N PHE A 111 -0.16 -16.97 2.26
CA PHE A 111 -0.51 -16.46 0.93
C PHE A 111 -1.69 -17.20 0.33
N ALA A 112 -2.75 -16.46 0.00
CA ALA A 112 -3.87 -16.94 -0.79
C ALA A 112 -3.62 -16.66 -2.28
N ASP A 113 -4.06 -17.57 -3.12
CA ASP A 113 -3.99 -17.40 -4.57
C ASP A 113 -4.98 -16.34 -5.06
N ILE A 114 -4.78 -15.87 -6.30
CA ILE A 114 -5.62 -14.90 -6.97
C ILE A 114 -6.60 -15.58 -7.91
N ASN A 115 -7.70 -14.89 -8.22
CA ASN A 115 -8.53 -15.24 -9.36
C ASN A 115 -7.80 -14.83 -10.66
N PRO A 116 -7.55 -15.76 -11.62
CA PRO A 116 -6.75 -15.48 -12.81
C PRO A 116 -7.40 -14.48 -13.80
N GLU A 117 -8.70 -14.25 -13.68
CA GLU A 117 -9.42 -13.30 -14.56
C GLU A 117 -9.37 -11.87 -14.02
N THR A 118 -9.49 -11.71 -12.69
CA THR A 118 -9.60 -10.40 -12.04
C THR A 118 -8.31 -9.94 -11.37
N TYR A 119 -7.36 -10.86 -11.13
CA TYR A 119 -6.12 -10.68 -10.36
C TYR A 119 -6.33 -10.27 -8.89
N ASN A 120 -7.57 -10.23 -8.42
CA ASN A 120 -7.87 -10.04 -7.02
C ASN A 120 -7.69 -11.34 -6.24
N ILE A 121 -7.49 -11.24 -4.93
CA ILE A 121 -7.42 -12.39 -4.03
C ILE A 121 -8.65 -13.29 -4.19
N ASP A 122 -8.45 -14.62 -4.30
CA ASP A 122 -9.54 -15.57 -4.50
C ASP A 122 -10.20 -15.96 -3.16
N PRO A 123 -11.51 -15.65 -2.98
CA PRO A 123 -12.23 -16.08 -1.77
C PRO A 123 -12.26 -17.59 -1.55
N ALA A 124 -12.17 -18.40 -2.63
CA ALA A 124 -12.12 -19.85 -2.49
C ALA A 124 -10.76 -20.32 -1.95
N SER A 125 -9.67 -19.64 -2.35
CA SER A 125 -8.34 -19.85 -1.77
C SER A 125 -8.30 -19.42 -0.30
N ILE A 126 -8.86 -18.27 0.04
CA ILE A 126 -8.96 -17.80 1.43
C ILE A 126 -9.63 -18.86 2.32
N ARG A 127 -10.80 -19.37 1.91
CA ARG A 127 -11.57 -20.36 2.70
C ARG A 127 -10.76 -21.61 3.03
N LYS A 128 -9.90 -22.07 2.11
CA LYS A 128 -9.04 -23.26 2.31
C LYS A 128 -7.90 -23.01 3.30
N LEU A 129 -7.52 -21.75 3.52
CA LEU A 129 -6.37 -21.37 4.33
C LEU A 129 -6.77 -20.94 5.75
N ILE A 130 -8.08 -20.78 6.03
CA ILE A 130 -8.56 -20.40 7.35
C ILE A 130 -8.26 -21.52 8.35
N THR A 131 -7.59 -21.15 9.44
CA THR A 131 -7.30 -21.98 10.59
C THR A 131 -7.79 -21.31 11.87
N PRO A 132 -7.80 -21.98 13.04
CA PRO A 132 -8.08 -21.32 14.32
C PRO A 132 -7.13 -20.19 14.67
N ARG A 133 -5.96 -20.08 14.02
CA ARG A 133 -4.98 -19.02 14.19
C ARG A 133 -5.19 -17.85 13.21
N THR A 134 -6.09 -17.98 12.26
CA THR A 134 -6.33 -16.89 11.28
C THR A 134 -6.95 -15.70 11.99
N LYS A 135 -6.20 -14.60 12.04
CA LYS A 135 -6.57 -13.34 12.68
C LYS A 135 -7.28 -12.39 11.74
N ALA A 136 -6.78 -12.30 10.50
CA ALA A 136 -7.26 -11.34 9.52
C ALA A 136 -6.95 -11.76 8.08
N VAL A 137 -7.50 -11.00 7.14
CA VAL A 137 -7.17 -11.03 5.72
C VAL A 137 -6.74 -9.62 5.30
N VAL A 138 -5.60 -9.50 4.63
CA VAL A 138 -5.13 -8.29 3.96
C VAL A 138 -5.36 -8.49 2.46
N ALA A 139 -6.38 -7.81 1.91
CA ALA A 139 -6.83 -7.91 0.52
C ALA A 139 -6.37 -6.71 -0.30
#